data_828c8864d92e2d56d8824397249aa768
#
_entry.id   828c8864d92e2d56d8824397249aa768
#
_cell.length_a   1.000
_cell.length_b   1.000
_cell.length_c   1.000
_cell.angle_alpha   90.00
_cell.angle_beta   90.00
_cell.angle_gamma   90.00
#
_symmetry.space_group_name_H-M   'P 1'
#
loop_
_entity.id
_entity.type
_entity.pdbx_description
1 polymer ?
#
loop_
_entity_poly.entity_id
_entity_poly.type
_entity_poly.pdbx_seq_one_letter_code
_entity_poly.pdbx_strand_id
1 'polypeptide(L)'
;MDKEIKRTIILEHYQNPKNRGLQGKDGYLKVNTNSKSCIDQIDLEILVENGIVKDIRFDGEACAICTSSTSIMIDILIGKKVEDALNIINNYEKMINEEEYDEKILEEAIVYSDISKQPNRKNCALLTWQGTKKVLNNDLKKIN
;
A
#
# COMPACT_ATOMS: atom_id res chain seq x y z
N MET A 1 -4.02 -15.53 -12.53
CA MET A 1 -4.55 -15.92 -11.19
C MET A 1 -6.07 -15.88 -11.25
N ASP A 2 -6.74 -16.94 -10.82
CA ASP A 2 -8.20 -16.98 -10.90
C ASP A 2 -8.87 -16.21 -9.76
N LYS A 3 -10.17 -15.98 -9.90
CA LYS A 3 -10.95 -15.19 -8.95
C LYS A 3 -10.95 -15.75 -7.53
N GLU A 4 -10.97 -17.06 -7.39
CA GLU A 4 -11.00 -17.69 -6.06
C GLU A 4 -9.68 -17.52 -5.33
N ILE A 5 -8.57 -17.64 -6.05
CA ILE A 5 -7.24 -17.43 -5.48
C ILE A 5 -7.09 -15.96 -5.06
N LYS A 6 -7.51 -15.02 -5.91
CA LYS A 6 -7.47 -13.59 -5.58
C LYS A 6 -8.26 -13.29 -4.31
N ARG A 7 -9.48 -13.83 -4.24
CA ARG A 7 -10.36 -13.64 -3.07
C ARG A 7 -9.72 -14.20 -1.80
N THR A 8 -9.13 -15.40 -1.88
CA THR A 8 -8.48 -16.04 -0.75
C THR A 8 -7.33 -15.19 -0.21
N ILE A 9 -6.50 -14.68 -1.11
CA ILE A 9 -5.38 -13.81 -0.73
C ILE A 9 -5.87 -12.53 -0.05
N ILE A 10 -6.88 -11.90 -0.62
CA ILE A 10 -7.48 -10.68 -0.05
C ILE A 10 -8.03 -10.95 1.35
N LEU A 11 -8.79 -12.03 1.51
CA LEU A 11 -9.37 -12.39 2.81
C LEU A 11 -8.30 -12.69 3.86
N GLU A 12 -7.25 -13.39 3.48
CA GLU A 12 -6.15 -13.71 4.37
C GLU A 12 -5.47 -12.45 4.89
N HIS A 13 -5.18 -11.51 3.99
CA HIS A 13 -4.58 -10.23 4.39
C HIS A 13 -5.52 -9.34 5.18
N TYR A 14 -6.82 -9.47 4.97
CA TYR A 14 -7.81 -8.76 5.77
C TYR A 14 -7.91 -9.33 7.19
N GLN A 15 -7.92 -10.64 7.32
CA GLN A 15 -8.06 -11.30 8.62
C GLN A 15 -6.78 -11.25 9.45
N ASN A 16 -5.63 -11.31 8.80
CA ASN A 16 -4.32 -11.30 9.45
C ASN A 16 -3.40 -10.29 8.78
N PRO A 17 -3.68 -8.99 8.90
CA PRO A 17 -2.88 -7.98 8.21
C PRO A 17 -1.46 -7.88 8.78
N LYS A 18 -0.52 -7.61 7.88
CA LYS A 18 0.89 -7.40 8.25
C LYS A 18 1.07 -6.12 9.02
N ASN A 19 1.86 -6.19 10.09
CA ASN A 19 2.33 -5.03 10.84
C ASN A 19 1.23 -4.08 11.31
N ARG A 20 0.15 -4.62 11.79
CA ARG A 20 -0.89 -3.82 12.42
C ARG A 20 -0.43 -3.36 13.79
N GLY A 21 -0.61 -2.06 14.07
CA GLY A 21 -0.22 -1.44 15.31
C GLY A 21 0.94 -0.48 15.12
N LEU A 22 0.81 0.72 15.66
CA LEU A 22 1.84 1.75 15.58
C LEU A 22 2.85 1.57 16.71
N GLN A 23 4.13 1.83 16.42
CA GLN A 23 5.22 1.72 17.40
C GLN A 23 5.40 3.01 18.19
N GLY A 24 5.10 4.17 17.59
CA GLY A 24 5.31 5.45 18.22
C GLY A 24 6.78 5.80 18.44
N LYS A 25 7.70 5.14 17.73
CA LYS A 25 9.14 5.34 17.90
C LYS A 25 9.65 6.51 17.07
N ASP A 26 10.73 7.12 17.55
CA ASP A 26 11.43 8.16 16.80
C ASP A 26 11.99 7.59 15.49
N GLY A 27 12.06 8.45 14.47
CA GLY A 27 12.60 8.06 13.17
C GLY A 27 11.54 7.59 12.19
N TYR A 28 10.36 7.22 12.65
CA TYR A 28 9.26 6.86 11.76
C TYR A 28 8.59 8.11 11.20
N LEU A 29 8.42 8.12 9.89
CA LEU A 29 7.64 9.15 9.20
C LEU A 29 6.16 8.78 9.30
N LYS A 30 5.33 9.74 9.68
CA LYS A 30 3.91 9.49 9.93
C LYS A 30 3.05 10.15 8.87
N VAL A 31 2.00 9.44 8.45
CA VAL A 31 1.01 10.00 7.55
C VAL A 31 -0.37 9.44 7.90
N ASN A 32 -1.37 10.32 7.94
CA ASN A 32 -2.76 9.94 8.07
C ASN A 32 -3.37 9.86 6.68
N THR A 33 -4.03 8.76 6.38
CA THR A 33 -4.75 8.59 5.13
C THR A 33 -6.22 8.41 5.42
N ASN A 34 -7.06 9.11 4.68
CA ASN A 34 -8.49 8.98 4.82
C ASN A 34 -9.18 9.16 3.46
N SER A 35 -10.32 8.51 3.31
CA SER A 35 -11.13 8.60 2.11
C SER A 35 -12.36 9.46 2.40
N LYS A 36 -12.68 10.40 1.49
CA LYS A 36 -13.88 11.22 1.61
C LYS A 36 -15.16 10.44 1.29
N SER A 37 -15.02 9.31 0.60
CA SER A 37 -16.16 8.53 0.11
C SER A 37 -16.49 7.30 0.94
N CYS A 38 -15.63 6.94 1.93
CA CYS A 38 -15.91 5.81 2.81
C CYS A 38 -15.28 6.05 4.19
N ILE A 39 -15.53 5.11 5.10
CA ILE A 39 -15.08 5.20 6.49
C ILE A 39 -13.58 4.95 6.67
N ASP A 40 -12.88 4.70 5.57
CA ASP A 40 -11.46 4.34 5.63
C ASP A 40 -10.61 5.46 6.22
N GLN A 41 -9.93 5.16 7.32
CA GLN A 41 -9.00 6.06 7.95
C GLN A 41 -7.85 5.22 8.51
N ILE A 42 -6.68 5.35 7.91
CA ILE A 42 -5.49 4.58 8.29
C ILE A 42 -4.32 5.52 8.55
N ASP A 43 -3.71 5.34 9.71
CA ASP A 43 -2.44 5.99 10.03
C ASP A 43 -1.30 5.05 9.65
N LEU A 44 -0.29 5.58 8.97
CA LEU A 44 0.90 4.85 8.59
C LEU A 44 2.12 5.40 9.31
N GLU A 45 3.01 4.49 9.68
CA GLU A 45 4.36 4.82 10.15
C GLU A 45 5.35 4.15 9.20
N ILE A 46 6.27 4.92 8.64
CA ILE A 46 7.22 4.42 7.65
C ILE A 46 8.63 4.76 8.11
N LEU A 47 9.48 3.74 8.21
CA LEU A 47 10.88 3.91 8.57
C LEU A 47 11.75 3.70 7.35
N VAL A 48 12.52 4.73 6.99
CA VAL A 48 13.49 4.68 5.90
C VAL A 48 14.87 4.87 6.48
N GLU A 49 15.77 3.95 6.23
CA GLU A 49 17.17 4.02 6.66
C GLU A 49 18.09 3.66 5.50
N ASN A 50 19.09 4.50 5.25
CA ASN A 50 20.06 4.29 4.18
C ASN A 50 19.41 4.09 2.80
N GLY A 51 18.31 4.82 2.56
CA GLY A 51 17.58 4.73 1.29
C GLY A 51 16.76 3.47 1.10
N ILE A 52 16.56 2.69 2.15
CA ILE A 52 15.79 1.45 2.12
C ILE A 52 14.57 1.57 3.02
N VAL A 53 13.44 1.06 2.56
CA VAL A 53 12.22 0.99 3.37
C VAL A 53 12.40 -0.14 4.39
N LYS A 54 12.68 0.22 5.64
CA LYS A 54 12.98 -0.75 6.70
C LYS A 54 11.73 -1.30 7.36
N ASP A 55 10.71 -0.47 7.53
CA ASP A 55 9.49 -0.90 8.19
C ASP A 55 8.33 -0.01 7.75
N ILE A 56 7.16 -0.60 7.70
CA ILE A 56 5.89 0.09 7.49
C ILE A 56 4.91 -0.53 8.47
N ARG A 57 4.25 0.30 9.26
CA ARG A 57 3.23 -0.14 10.19
C ARG A 57 1.97 0.69 9.98
N PHE A 58 0.83 0.15 10.38
CA PHE A 58 -0.43 0.85 10.21
C PHE A 58 -1.40 0.56 11.36
N ASP A 59 -2.34 1.46 11.55
CA ASP A 59 -3.50 1.21 12.39
C ASP A 59 -4.66 2.07 11.90
N GLY A 60 -5.86 1.71 12.29
CA GLY A 60 -7.05 2.44 11.91
C GLY A 60 -8.19 1.53 11.47
N GLU A 61 -9.30 2.14 11.10
CA GLU A 61 -10.49 1.42 10.65
C GLU A 61 -10.67 1.62 9.15
N ALA A 62 -10.89 0.51 8.45
CA ALA A 62 -11.02 0.54 7.00
C ALA A 62 -11.79 -0.69 6.51
N CYS A 63 -12.32 -0.59 5.30
CA CYS A 63 -12.99 -1.71 4.67
C CYS A 63 -11.99 -2.84 4.35
N ALA A 64 -12.51 -4.00 3.99
CA ALA A 64 -11.69 -5.18 3.68
C ALA A 64 -10.70 -4.91 2.54
N ILE A 65 -11.10 -4.17 1.53
CA ILE A 65 -10.22 -3.84 0.39
C ILE A 65 -9.07 -2.95 0.85
N CYS A 66 -9.35 -1.90 1.60
CA CYS A 66 -8.32 -0.97 2.07
C CYS A 66 -7.35 -1.66 3.04
N THR A 67 -7.87 -2.42 4.00
CA THR A 67 -7.04 -3.14 4.98
C THR A 67 -6.15 -4.18 4.31
N SER A 68 -6.71 -5.01 3.43
CA SER A 68 -5.92 -6.04 2.74
C SER A 68 -4.90 -5.44 1.79
N SER A 69 -5.28 -4.37 1.09
CA SER A 69 -4.37 -3.66 0.18
C SER A 69 -3.18 -3.07 0.95
N THR A 70 -3.42 -2.51 2.12
CA THR A 70 -2.37 -1.97 2.98
C THR A 70 -1.42 -3.08 3.42
N SER A 71 -1.95 -4.21 3.85
CA SER A 71 -1.16 -5.37 4.28
C SER A 71 -0.27 -5.89 3.14
N ILE A 72 -0.82 -6.03 1.94
CA ILE A 72 -0.06 -6.49 0.77
C ILE A 72 1.05 -5.47 0.42
N MET A 73 0.72 -4.19 0.45
CA MET A 73 1.71 -3.13 0.23
C MET A 73 2.90 -3.27 1.18
N ILE A 74 2.63 -3.43 2.47
CA ILE A 74 3.66 -3.58 3.50
C ILE A 74 4.57 -4.76 3.19
N ASP A 75 3.96 -5.89 2.84
CA ASP A 75 4.69 -7.12 2.54
C ASP A 75 5.63 -6.94 1.34
N ILE A 76 5.21 -6.21 0.32
CA ILE A 76 5.98 -6.01 -0.89
C ILE A 76 7.06 -4.94 -0.74
N LEU A 77 6.76 -3.83 -0.06
CA LEU A 77 7.66 -2.67 -0.03
C LEU A 77 8.78 -2.76 0.99
N ILE A 78 8.60 -3.48 2.09
CA ILE A 78 9.66 -3.61 3.10
C ILE A 78 10.87 -4.30 2.48
N GLY A 79 12.06 -3.71 2.70
CA GLY A 79 13.31 -4.21 2.17
C GLY A 79 13.70 -3.65 0.80
N LYS A 80 12.82 -2.90 0.17
CA LYS A 80 13.10 -2.30 -1.13
C LYS A 80 13.79 -0.94 -0.97
N LYS A 81 14.62 -0.59 -1.94
CA LYS A 81 15.12 0.77 -2.05
C LYS A 81 13.94 1.71 -2.31
N VAL A 82 14.04 2.94 -1.81
CA VAL A 82 12.97 3.93 -2.00
C VAL A 82 12.59 4.08 -3.49
N GLU A 83 13.59 4.12 -4.38
CA GLU A 83 13.33 4.22 -5.81
C GLU A 83 12.54 3.04 -6.36
N ASP A 84 12.91 1.83 -5.93
CA ASP A 84 12.21 0.61 -6.35
C ASP A 84 10.80 0.56 -5.78
N ALA A 85 10.63 0.97 -4.52
CA ALA A 85 9.32 1.05 -3.89
C ALA A 85 8.40 2.01 -4.64
N LEU A 86 8.91 3.18 -5.03
CA LEU A 86 8.16 4.16 -5.82
C LEU A 86 7.78 3.60 -7.19
N ASN A 87 8.67 2.86 -7.83
CA ASN A 87 8.36 2.22 -9.11
C ASN A 87 7.23 1.20 -8.97
N ILE A 88 7.27 0.42 -7.90
CA ILE A 88 6.20 -0.55 -7.60
C ILE A 88 4.87 0.17 -7.40
N ILE A 89 4.86 1.23 -6.60
CA ILE A 89 3.65 2.02 -6.35
C ILE A 89 3.09 2.59 -7.65
N ASN A 90 3.95 3.16 -8.49
CA ASN A 90 3.53 3.73 -9.77
C ASN A 90 2.91 2.67 -10.68
N ASN A 91 3.46 1.46 -10.73
CA ASN A 91 2.90 0.37 -11.52
C ASN A 91 1.58 -0.14 -10.93
N TYR A 92 1.46 -0.16 -9.61
CA TYR A 92 0.21 -0.50 -8.95
C TYR A 92 -0.90 0.50 -9.32
N GLU A 93 -0.60 1.80 -9.28
CA GLU A 93 -1.55 2.82 -9.70
C GLU A 93 -1.97 2.66 -11.16
N LYS A 94 -1.01 2.35 -12.03
CA LYS A 94 -1.30 2.08 -13.44
C LYS A 94 -2.26 0.91 -13.61
N MET A 95 -2.03 -0.18 -12.88
CA MET A 95 -2.92 -1.35 -12.90
C MET A 95 -4.34 -0.96 -12.50
N ILE A 96 -4.48 -0.23 -11.40
CA ILE A 96 -5.81 0.19 -10.91
C ILE A 96 -6.51 1.11 -11.90
N ASN A 97 -5.76 1.93 -12.63
CA ASN A 97 -6.28 2.89 -13.60
C ASN A 97 -6.35 2.33 -15.04
N GLU A 98 -6.16 1.03 -15.20
CA GLU A 98 -6.26 0.34 -16.50
C GLU A 98 -5.24 0.82 -17.53
N GLU A 99 -4.06 1.26 -17.08
CA GLU A 99 -2.95 1.60 -17.94
C GLU A 99 -1.98 0.40 -18.03
N GLU A 100 -1.04 0.45 -18.97
CA GLU A 100 -0.02 -0.59 -19.05
C GLU A 100 0.88 -0.56 -17.82
N TYR A 101 1.17 -1.73 -17.25
CA TYR A 101 1.99 -1.86 -16.07
C TYR A 101 2.84 -3.12 -16.12
N ASP A 102 3.92 -3.13 -15.32
CA ASP A 102 4.78 -4.30 -15.18
C ASP A 102 4.22 -5.21 -14.09
N GLU A 103 3.55 -6.28 -14.51
CA GLU A 103 2.93 -7.25 -13.62
C GLU A 103 3.94 -7.95 -12.71
N LYS A 104 5.16 -8.16 -13.21
CA LYS A 104 6.17 -8.95 -12.50
C LYS A 104 6.62 -8.32 -11.19
N ILE A 105 6.64 -6.99 -11.11
CA ILE A 105 7.09 -6.31 -9.90
C ILE A 105 5.98 -6.14 -8.85
N LEU A 106 4.73 -6.43 -9.19
CA LEU A 106 3.60 -6.23 -8.29
C LEU A 106 3.35 -7.41 -7.35
N GLU A 107 3.95 -8.56 -7.59
CA GLU A 107 3.80 -9.75 -6.76
C GLU A 107 2.31 -10.01 -6.43
N GLU A 108 1.94 -10.16 -5.16
CA GLU A 108 0.56 -10.43 -4.78
C GLU A 108 -0.40 -9.27 -5.04
N ALA A 109 0.10 -8.05 -5.25
CA ALA A 109 -0.78 -6.90 -5.49
C ALA A 109 -1.62 -7.03 -6.76
N ILE A 110 -1.27 -7.97 -7.64
CA ILE A 110 -2.07 -8.25 -8.85
C ILE A 110 -3.48 -8.77 -8.52
N VAL A 111 -3.73 -9.17 -7.27
CA VAL A 111 -5.08 -9.59 -6.85
C VAL A 111 -6.11 -8.48 -7.01
N TYR A 112 -5.66 -7.22 -7.08
CA TYR A 112 -6.55 -6.07 -7.29
C TYR A 112 -6.69 -5.66 -8.76
N SER A 113 -6.22 -6.49 -9.70
CA SER A 113 -6.27 -6.16 -11.14
C SER A 113 -7.69 -5.94 -11.68
N ASP A 114 -8.70 -6.53 -11.04
CA ASP A 114 -10.10 -6.37 -11.47
C ASP A 114 -10.84 -5.26 -10.71
N ILE A 115 -10.16 -4.59 -9.77
CA ILE A 115 -10.83 -3.59 -8.91
C ILE A 115 -11.30 -2.35 -9.72
N SER A 116 -10.69 -2.11 -10.87
CA SER A 116 -11.08 -1.02 -11.76
C SER A 116 -12.52 -1.13 -12.23
N LYS A 117 -13.07 -2.36 -12.22
CA LYS A 117 -14.46 -2.62 -12.58
C LYS A 117 -15.44 -2.18 -11.49
N GLN A 118 -14.93 -1.81 -10.32
CA GLN A 118 -15.71 -1.34 -9.19
C GLN A 118 -15.23 0.05 -8.79
N PRO A 119 -15.72 1.12 -9.46
CA PRO A 119 -15.20 2.48 -9.26
C PRO A 119 -15.16 2.93 -7.80
N ASN A 120 -16.16 2.52 -7.00
CA ASN A 120 -16.23 2.89 -5.59
C ASN A 120 -15.13 2.23 -4.75
N ARG A 121 -14.49 1.18 -5.26
CA ARG A 121 -13.45 0.45 -4.55
C ARG A 121 -12.03 0.86 -4.97
N LYS A 122 -11.89 1.56 -6.08
CA LYS A 122 -10.58 2.02 -6.55
C LYS A 122 -9.86 2.86 -5.49
N ASN A 123 -10.57 3.80 -4.89
CA ASN A 123 -10.00 4.66 -3.85
C ASN A 123 -9.57 3.85 -2.62
N CYS A 124 -10.34 2.84 -2.24
CA CYS A 124 -10.00 1.96 -1.13
C CYS A 124 -8.69 1.21 -1.42
N ALA A 125 -8.52 0.72 -2.64
CA ALA A 125 -7.32 -0.01 -3.03
C ALA A 125 -6.08 0.87 -3.14
N LEU A 126 -6.25 2.17 -3.39
CA LEU A 126 -5.15 3.11 -3.61
C LEU A 126 -4.74 3.91 -2.37
N LEU A 127 -5.61 4.03 -1.39
CA LEU A 127 -5.46 5.02 -0.32
C LEU A 127 -4.09 5.02 0.36
N THR A 128 -3.68 3.90 0.92
CA THR A 128 -2.41 3.83 1.65
C THR A 128 -1.19 3.80 0.73
N TRP A 129 -1.36 3.29 -0.48
CA TRP A 129 -0.30 3.33 -1.48
C TRP A 129 0.04 4.77 -1.86
N GLN A 130 -0.97 5.61 -2.04
CA GLN A 130 -0.78 7.02 -2.34
C GLN A 130 -0.17 7.78 -1.16
N GLY A 131 -0.59 7.46 0.07
CA GLY A 131 0.01 8.04 1.26
C GLY A 131 1.49 7.68 1.41
N THR A 132 1.84 6.43 1.15
CA THR A 132 3.21 5.96 1.18
C THR A 132 4.05 6.63 0.09
N LYS A 133 3.49 6.74 -1.12
CA LYS A 133 4.15 7.44 -2.23
C LYS A 133 4.54 8.86 -1.85
N LYS A 134 3.64 9.58 -1.21
CA LYS A 134 3.88 10.96 -0.78
C LYS A 134 5.03 11.04 0.21
N VAL A 135 5.06 10.17 1.20
CA VAL A 135 6.11 10.12 2.20
C VAL A 135 7.46 9.78 1.57
N LEU A 136 7.51 8.77 0.70
CA LEU A 136 8.75 8.35 0.05
C LEU A 136 9.28 9.41 -0.91
N ASN A 137 8.41 10.11 -1.62
CA ASN A 137 8.82 11.21 -2.49
C ASN A 137 9.42 12.36 -1.68
N ASN A 138 8.84 12.69 -0.52
CA ASN A 138 9.37 13.73 0.34
C ASN A 138 10.72 13.34 0.93
N ASP A 139 10.88 12.07 1.31
CA ASP A 139 12.16 11.57 1.82
C ASP A 139 13.25 11.64 0.76
N LEU A 140 12.93 11.26 -0.48
CA LEU A 140 13.88 11.31 -1.59
C LEU A 140 14.33 12.75 -1.89
N LYS A 141 13.43 13.73 -1.79
CA LYS A 141 13.76 15.14 -1.98
C LYS A 141 14.70 15.70 -0.93
N LYS A 142 14.66 15.19 0.29
CA LYS A 142 15.53 15.64 1.38
C LYS A 142 16.99 15.24 1.18
N ILE A 143 17.23 14.17 0.44
CA ILE A 143 18.56 13.64 0.16
C ILE A 143 19.21 14.40 -1.01
N ASN A 144 18.40 14.95 -1.88
CA ASN A 144 18.84 15.74 -3.03
C ASN A 144 18.82 17.23 -2.65
#